data_b6a22196f10beeedab0ded80ac820e41
#
_entry.id   b6a22196f10beeedab0ded80ac820e41
#
_cell.length_a   1.000
_cell.length_b   1.000
_cell.length_c   1.000
_cell.angle_alpha   90.00
_cell.angle_beta   90.00
_cell.angle_gamma   90.00
#
_symmetry.space_group_name_H-M   'P 1'
#
loop_
_entity.id
_entity.type
_entity.pdbx_description
1 polymer ?
#
loop_
_entity_poly.entity_id
_entity_poly.type
_entity_poly.pdbx_seq_one_letter_code
_entity_poly.pdbx_strand_id
1 'polypeptide(L)'
;MLASALHFGAFSADIVTSYLRKTGSTASFIGSHGVTIFHQPDAGFTTQIGSGATIAAASGLQTVSDFRQQDVSKGGQGAPLVPSCDAHLFSQYARTLNLGGFANVSILEGAIRGFDIGPCNLLLNHLANERGLAYDANGALARSGVVDPSFLDALNTLPYYQGEPSSLGAEWVLSEVIPTMAKFTFLPLPDRLCTVSHHIAQ
;
A
#
# COMPACT_ATOMS: atom_id res chain seq x y z
N MET A 1 2.27 -0.84 -22.04
CA MET A 1 3.12 -1.09 -20.86
C MET A 1 4.54 -0.54 -21.01
N LEU A 2 5.34 -0.94 -22.01
CA LEU A 2 6.71 -0.43 -22.19
C LEU A 2 6.76 1.10 -22.38
N ALA A 3 5.91 1.65 -23.24
CA ALA A 3 5.81 3.10 -23.44
C ALA A 3 5.44 3.84 -22.15
N SER A 4 4.53 3.30 -21.35
CA SER A 4 4.14 3.88 -20.06
C SER A 4 5.30 3.90 -19.06
N ALA A 5 6.13 2.86 -19.04
CA ALA A 5 7.31 2.79 -18.18
C ALA A 5 8.35 3.87 -18.54
N LEU A 6 8.56 4.10 -19.84
CA LEU A 6 9.45 5.14 -20.33
C LEU A 6 8.91 6.54 -20.04
N HIS A 7 7.64 6.79 -20.32
CA HIS A 7 7.00 8.08 -20.07
C HIS A 7 6.99 8.43 -18.57
N PHE A 8 6.66 7.48 -17.70
CA PHE A 8 6.69 7.70 -16.27
C PHE A 8 8.12 7.93 -15.76
N GLY A 9 9.12 7.23 -16.33
CA GLY A 9 10.52 7.47 -16.03
C GLY A 9 10.98 8.88 -16.42
N ALA A 10 10.62 9.36 -17.62
CA ALA A 10 10.93 10.71 -18.06
C ALA A 10 10.26 11.78 -17.19
N PHE A 11 8.98 11.60 -16.89
CA PHE A 11 8.23 12.48 -15.98
C PHE A 11 8.86 12.56 -14.59
N SER A 12 9.29 11.43 -14.03
CA SER A 12 9.98 11.38 -12.75
C SER A 12 11.30 12.14 -12.77
N ALA A 13 12.10 11.99 -13.85
CA ALA A 13 13.34 12.72 -14.04
C ALA A 13 13.12 14.23 -14.13
N ASP A 14 12.08 14.67 -14.84
CA ASP A 14 11.71 16.08 -14.97
C ASP A 14 11.34 16.70 -13.62
N ILE A 15 10.59 15.97 -12.78
CA ILE A 15 10.26 16.42 -11.42
C ILE A 15 11.52 16.59 -10.59
N VAL A 16 12.39 15.57 -10.56
CA VAL A 16 13.63 15.61 -9.76
C VAL A 16 14.54 16.74 -10.21
N THR A 17 14.81 16.87 -11.51
CA THR A 17 15.69 17.91 -12.04
C THR A 17 15.12 19.32 -11.84
N SER A 18 13.79 19.47 -11.94
CA SER A 18 13.11 20.73 -11.66
C SER A 18 13.20 21.10 -10.18
N TYR A 19 13.02 20.14 -9.29
CA TYR A 19 13.17 20.34 -7.84
C TYR A 19 14.59 20.76 -7.47
N LEU A 20 15.62 20.01 -7.93
CA LEU A 20 17.02 20.31 -7.65
C LEU A 20 17.40 21.71 -8.16
N ARG A 21 16.96 22.07 -9.36
CA ARG A 21 17.19 23.41 -9.94
C ARG A 21 16.50 24.51 -9.13
N LYS A 22 15.25 24.28 -8.71
CA LYS A 22 14.45 25.25 -7.95
C LYS A 22 15.01 25.50 -6.55
N THR A 23 15.53 24.47 -5.90
CA THR A 23 16.01 24.54 -4.52
C THR A 23 17.53 24.82 -4.41
N GLY A 24 18.28 24.68 -5.51
CA GLY A 24 19.73 24.71 -5.48
C GLY A 24 20.36 23.49 -4.79
N SER A 25 19.55 22.45 -4.51
CA SER A 25 20.02 21.23 -3.87
C SER A 25 20.79 20.34 -4.84
N THR A 26 21.65 19.47 -4.30
CA THR A 26 22.36 18.44 -5.05
C THR A 26 21.95 17.05 -4.59
N ALA A 27 22.02 16.07 -5.46
CA ALA A 27 21.80 14.68 -5.14
C ALA A 27 22.92 13.83 -5.75
N SER A 28 23.36 12.81 -5.01
CA SER A 28 24.39 11.87 -5.49
C SER A 28 23.78 10.74 -6.33
N PHE A 29 22.55 10.36 -6.03
CA PHE A 29 21.82 9.32 -6.76
C PHE A 29 20.29 9.48 -6.56
N ILE A 30 19.51 8.76 -7.35
CA ILE A 30 18.06 8.65 -7.26
C ILE A 30 17.70 7.23 -6.87
N GLY A 31 16.88 7.04 -5.84
CA GLY A 31 16.17 5.78 -5.57
C GLY A 31 14.76 5.85 -6.14
N SER A 32 14.40 4.97 -7.07
CA SER A 32 13.08 4.95 -7.71
C SER A 32 12.40 3.61 -7.54
N HIS A 33 11.30 3.59 -6.80
CA HIS A 33 10.44 2.41 -6.68
C HIS A 33 9.58 2.20 -7.93
N GLY A 34 9.24 3.27 -8.65
CA GLY A 34 8.24 3.23 -9.73
C GLY A 34 6.82 3.06 -9.20
N VAL A 35 5.92 2.60 -10.08
CA VAL A 35 4.52 2.28 -9.75
C VAL A 35 4.27 0.81 -10.05
N THR A 36 3.84 0.05 -9.05
CA THR A 36 3.53 -1.37 -9.19
C THR A 36 2.27 -1.55 -10.03
N ILE A 37 2.40 -2.31 -11.12
CA ILE A 37 1.29 -2.66 -12.02
C ILE A 37 0.86 -4.10 -11.79
N PHE A 38 1.82 -5.01 -11.64
CA PHE A 38 1.58 -6.42 -11.32
C PHE A 38 2.46 -6.84 -10.15
N HIS A 39 1.89 -7.64 -9.26
CA HIS A 39 2.61 -8.22 -8.15
C HIS A 39 2.10 -9.65 -7.91
N GLN A 40 2.81 -10.61 -8.48
CA GLN A 40 2.49 -12.04 -8.42
C GLN A 40 3.76 -12.84 -8.07
N PRO A 41 4.25 -12.71 -6.83
CA PRO A 41 5.49 -13.36 -6.41
C PRO A 41 5.41 -14.90 -6.51
N ASP A 42 4.24 -15.49 -6.27
CA ASP A 42 4.03 -16.93 -6.42
C ASP A 42 4.18 -17.40 -7.87
N ALA A 43 3.92 -16.51 -8.84
CA ALA A 43 4.20 -16.74 -10.25
C ALA A 43 5.62 -16.32 -10.67
N GLY A 44 6.45 -15.89 -9.72
CA GLY A 44 7.85 -15.52 -9.92
C GLY A 44 8.08 -14.15 -10.52
N PHE A 45 7.09 -13.26 -10.54
CA PHE A 45 7.28 -11.94 -11.11
C PHE A 45 6.58 -10.81 -10.34
N THR A 46 7.15 -9.63 -10.48
CA THR A 46 6.57 -8.34 -10.11
C THR A 46 6.95 -7.31 -11.16
N THR A 47 6.10 -6.35 -11.42
CA THR A 47 6.36 -5.33 -12.45
C THR A 47 6.03 -3.94 -11.92
N GLN A 48 7.05 -3.09 -11.92
CA GLN A 48 6.92 -1.67 -11.66
C GLN A 48 7.19 -0.89 -12.95
N ILE A 49 6.36 0.09 -13.28
CA ILE A 49 6.66 1.06 -14.33
C ILE A 49 7.47 2.22 -13.76
N GLY A 50 8.32 2.82 -14.60
CA GLY A 50 9.26 3.85 -14.21
C GLY A 50 10.69 3.39 -14.44
N SER A 51 11.10 3.34 -15.71
CA SER A 51 12.42 2.88 -16.11
C SER A 51 13.54 3.67 -15.43
N GLY A 52 14.30 3.01 -14.56
CA GLY A 52 15.48 3.60 -13.91
C GLY A 52 16.54 4.06 -14.92
N ALA A 53 16.70 3.35 -16.01
CA ALA A 53 17.59 3.74 -17.10
C ALA A 53 17.14 5.05 -17.75
N THR A 54 15.83 5.24 -17.97
CA THR A 54 15.28 6.49 -18.50
C THR A 54 15.47 7.64 -17.51
N ILE A 55 15.24 7.38 -16.21
CA ILE A 55 15.47 8.39 -15.15
C ILE A 55 16.94 8.81 -15.14
N ALA A 56 17.85 7.85 -15.15
CA ALA A 56 19.29 8.13 -15.15
C ALA A 56 19.75 8.94 -16.39
N ALA A 57 19.29 8.53 -17.59
CA ALA A 57 19.62 9.19 -18.83
C ALA A 57 19.09 10.64 -18.89
N ALA A 58 17.87 10.88 -18.41
CA ALA A 58 17.22 12.18 -18.46
C ALA A 58 17.69 13.12 -17.34
N SER A 59 17.99 12.61 -16.15
CA SER A 59 18.43 13.42 -15.02
C SER A 59 19.95 13.64 -14.95
N GLY A 60 20.74 12.79 -15.60
CA GLY A 60 22.20 12.75 -15.46
C GLY A 60 22.69 12.19 -14.11
N LEU A 61 21.79 11.62 -13.30
CA LEU A 61 22.11 11.07 -11.99
C LEU A 61 22.05 9.54 -11.99
N GLN A 62 22.95 8.92 -11.24
CA GLN A 62 22.87 7.49 -10.99
C GLN A 62 21.50 7.13 -10.39
N THR A 63 20.85 6.07 -10.92
CA THR A 63 19.52 5.67 -10.45
C THR A 63 19.52 4.21 -10.02
N VAL A 64 19.00 3.95 -8.81
CA VAL A 64 18.75 2.62 -8.26
C VAL A 64 17.24 2.35 -8.37
N SER A 65 16.89 1.24 -8.97
CA SER A 65 15.49 0.83 -9.23
C SER A 65 15.31 -0.69 -9.07
N ASP A 66 14.10 -1.19 -9.35
CA ASP A 66 13.74 -2.62 -9.33
C ASP A 66 13.93 -3.33 -7.98
N PHE A 67 13.66 -2.62 -6.90
CA PHE A 67 13.86 -3.11 -5.53
C PHE A 67 13.13 -4.43 -5.24
N ARG A 68 11.94 -4.65 -5.83
CA ARG A 68 11.12 -5.84 -5.59
C ARG A 68 11.57 -7.04 -6.41
N GLN A 69 11.99 -6.82 -7.65
CA GLN A 69 12.32 -7.88 -8.60
C GLN A 69 13.49 -8.74 -8.10
N GLN A 70 14.47 -8.14 -7.46
CA GLN A 70 15.61 -8.89 -6.95
C GLN A 70 15.21 -9.87 -5.85
N ASP A 71 14.31 -9.48 -4.94
CA ASP A 71 13.81 -10.34 -3.87
C ASP A 71 12.95 -11.48 -4.42
N VAL A 72 12.01 -11.17 -5.31
CA VAL A 72 11.17 -12.17 -6.00
C VAL A 72 12.03 -13.17 -6.77
N SER A 73 13.08 -12.71 -7.46
CA SER A 73 14.00 -13.60 -8.21
C SER A 73 14.80 -14.55 -7.31
N LYS A 74 14.88 -14.25 -6.01
CA LYS A 74 15.51 -15.12 -5.00
C LYS A 74 14.49 -15.97 -4.23
N GLY A 75 13.24 -15.99 -4.67
CA GLY A 75 12.16 -16.73 -4.03
C GLY A 75 11.48 -16.00 -2.87
N GLY A 76 11.76 -14.70 -2.68
CA GLY A 76 11.08 -13.85 -1.73
C GLY A 76 9.77 -13.28 -2.28
N GLN A 77 9.02 -12.61 -1.42
CA GLN A 77 7.74 -12.00 -1.78
C GLN A 77 7.89 -10.64 -2.48
N GLY A 78 9.05 -9.98 -2.40
CA GLY A 78 9.26 -8.63 -2.92
C GLY A 78 8.45 -7.54 -2.20
N ALA A 79 7.76 -7.91 -1.13
CA ALA A 79 6.94 -7.02 -0.30
C ALA A 79 6.77 -7.63 1.12
N PRO A 80 6.58 -6.76 2.13
CA PRO A 80 6.81 -5.32 2.12
C PRO A 80 8.29 -4.94 2.05
N LEU A 81 8.63 -3.76 1.50
CA LEU A 81 10.01 -3.23 1.50
C LEU A 81 10.29 -2.35 2.73
N VAL A 82 9.24 -1.81 3.32
CA VAL A 82 9.31 -0.81 4.41
C VAL A 82 10.03 -1.33 5.66
N PRO A 83 9.92 -2.61 6.09
CA PRO A 83 10.56 -3.08 7.32
C PRO A 83 12.06 -2.83 7.40
N SER A 84 12.78 -2.94 6.28
CA SER A 84 14.22 -2.65 6.24
C SER A 84 14.51 -1.17 6.48
N CYS A 85 13.68 -0.27 5.95
CA CYS A 85 13.79 1.16 6.18
C CYS A 85 13.40 1.52 7.61
N ASP A 86 12.31 0.93 8.12
CA ASP A 86 11.83 1.14 9.47
C ASP A 86 12.87 0.74 10.51
N ALA A 87 13.55 -0.38 10.31
CA ALA A 87 14.61 -0.83 11.20
C ALA A 87 15.78 0.17 11.32
N HIS A 88 16.06 0.93 10.26
CA HIS A 88 17.10 1.96 10.27
C HIS A 88 16.61 3.30 10.82
N LEU A 89 15.40 3.70 10.44
CA LEU A 89 14.86 5.02 10.78
C LEU A 89 14.20 5.06 12.16
N PHE A 90 13.65 3.93 12.61
CA PHE A 90 12.84 3.82 13.84
C PHE A 90 13.38 2.74 14.77
N SER A 91 14.70 2.54 14.81
CA SER A 91 15.36 1.49 15.60
C SER A 91 15.06 1.55 17.12
N GLN A 92 14.56 2.69 17.62
CA GLN A 92 14.14 2.87 19.01
C GLN A 92 12.78 2.23 19.32
N TYR A 93 12.03 1.79 18.33
CA TYR A 93 10.71 1.17 18.50
C TYR A 93 10.78 -0.33 18.19
N ALA A 94 9.99 -1.11 18.93
CA ALA A 94 9.85 -2.54 18.70
C ALA A 94 9.08 -2.87 17.42
N ARG A 95 8.14 -1.99 17.06
CA ARG A 95 7.23 -2.16 15.92
C ARG A 95 6.86 -0.81 15.33
N THR A 96 6.58 -0.81 14.04
CA THR A 96 5.96 0.33 13.34
C THR A 96 4.66 -0.14 12.69
N LEU A 97 3.66 0.73 12.69
CA LEU A 97 2.37 0.52 12.04
C LEU A 97 2.16 1.60 10.99
N ASN A 98 1.94 1.19 9.76
CA ASN A 98 1.58 2.06 8.66
C ASN A 98 0.11 1.88 8.30
N LEU A 99 -0.65 2.99 8.31
CA LEU A 99 -2.07 3.03 7.97
C LEU A 99 -2.27 3.73 6.63
N GLY A 100 -1.90 3.02 5.55
CA GLY A 100 -2.07 3.45 4.17
C GLY A 100 -3.37 2.95 3.54
N GLY A 101 -3.35 2.64 2.26
CA GLY A 101 -4.44 1.93 1.58
C GLY A 101 -4.65 0.55 2.21
N PHE A 102 -3.56 -0.17 2.42
CA PHE A 102 -3.45 -1.30 3.34
C PHE A 102 -2.81 -0.84 4.66
N ALA A 103 -3.20 -1.46 5.76
CA ALA A 103 -2.49 -1.40 7.02
C ALA A 103 -1.42 -2.48 7.04
N ASN A 104 -0.19 -2.13 7.38
CA ASN A 104 0.90 -3.09 7.53
C ASN A 104 1.75 -2.79 8.76
N VAL A 105 2.39 -3.82 9.27
CA VAL A 105 3.24 -3.74 10.45
C VAL A 105 4.65 -4.21 10.12
N SER A 106 5.65 -3.52 10.67
CA SER A 106 7.03 -4.00 10.73
C SER A 106 7.37 -4.38 12.17
N ILE A 107 7.89 -5.59 12.36
CA ILE A 107 8.45 -6.06 13.63
C ILE A 107 9.96 -5.85 13.53
N LEU A 108 10.50 -5.01 14.41
CA LEU A 108 11.91 -4.56 14.37
C LEU A 108 12.78 -5.24 15.41
N GLU A 109 12.21 -6.02 16.30
CA GLU A 109 12.92 -6.83 17.30
C GLU A 109 13.26 -8.22 16.74
N GLY A 110 14.48 -8.67 16.94
CA GLY A 110 14.96 -9.96 16.46
C GLY A 110 15.12 -10.00 14.93
N ALA A 111 14.55 -11.00 14.29
CA ALA A 111 14.49 -11.04 12.83
C ALA A 111 13.47 -10.03 12.31
N ILE A 112 13.93 -9.08 11.50
CA ILE A 112 13.06 -8.04 10.91
C ILE A 112 12.04 -8.74 10.01
N ARG A 113 10.77 -8.47 10.26
CA ARG A 113 9.64 -9.02 9.50
C ARG A 113 8.60 -7.94 9.27
N GLY A 114 7.85 -8.08 8.18
CA GLY A 114 6.69 -7.24 7.92
C GLY A 114 5.64 -8.01 7.16
N PHE A 115 4.39 -7.65 7.39
CA PHE A 115 3.23 -8.21 6.70
C PHE A 115 2.07 -7.23 6.72
N ASP A 116 1.12 -7.45 5.82
CA ASP A 116 -0.12 -6.68 5.82
C ASP A 116 -1.04 -7.17 6.93
N ILE A 117 -1.71 -6.23 7.60
CA ILE A 117 -2.75 -6.52 8.59
C ILE A 117 -4.08 -6.67 7.88
N GLY A 118 -4.35 -5.79 6.91
CA GLY A 118 -5.57 -5.80 6.12
C GLY A 118 -5.73 -4.52 5.29
N PRO A 119 -6.76 -4.47 4.43
CA PRO A 119 -7.10 -3.24 3.73
C PRO A 119 -7.65 -2.22 4.74
N CYS A 120 -7.19 -0.98 4.62
CA CYS A 120 -7.50 0.12 5.54
C CYS A 120 -8.24 1.25 4.79
N ASN A 121 -7.52 2.30 4.39
CA ASN A 121 -8.17 3.42 3.69
C ASN A 121 -8.80 3.03 2.35
N LEU A 122 -8.39 1.92 1.73
CA LEU A 122 -9.06 1.40 0.55
C LEU A 122 -10.55 1.14 0.81
N LEU A 123 -10.89 0.53 1.96
CA LEU A 123 -12.28 0.23 2.31
C LEU A 123 -13.03 1.48 2.74
N LEU A 124 -12.42 2.31 3.58
CA LEU A 124 -13.04 3.54 4.06
C LEU A 124 -13.34 4.50 2.91
N ASN A 125 -12.39 4.67 1.98
CA ASN A 125 -12.58 5.53 0.82
C ASN A 125 -13.59 4.93 -0.18
N HIS A 126 -13.62 3.59 -0.33
CA HIS A 126 -14.63 2.92 -1.14
C HIS A 126 -16.05 3.26 -0.64
N LEU A 127 -16.28 3.18 0.68
CA LEU A 127 -17.56 3.55 1.28
C LEU A 127 -17.85 5.04 1.17
N ALA A 128 -16.87 5.91 1.42
CA ALA A 128 -17.05 7.35 1.32
C ALA A 128 -17.42 7.80 -0.10
N ASN A 129 -16.89 7.12 -1.12
CA ASN A 129 -17.19 7.38 -2.53
C ASN A 129 -18.68 7.17 -2.88
N GLU A 130 -19.43 6.36 -2.13
CA GLU A 130 -20.87 6.21 -2.31
C GLU A 130 -21.65 7.51 -2.14
N ARG A 131 -21.08 8.49 -1.41
CA ARG A 131 -21.60 9.86 -1.27
C ARG A 131 -20.83 10.91 -2.08
N GLY A 132 -19.99 10.47 -3.00
CA GLY A 132 -19.15 11.39 -3.79
C GLY A 132 -18.01 12.03 -2.98
N LEU A 133 -17.69 11.49 -1.80
CA LEU A 133 -16.58 11.98 -0.96
C LEU A 133 -15.31 11.20 -1.29
N ALA A 134 -14.17 11.88 -1.38
CA ALA A 134 -12.89 11.23 -1.58
C ALA A 134 -12.49 10.37 -0.37
N TYR A 135 -12.87 10.78 0.84
CA TYR A 135 -12.64 10.09 2.12
C TYR A 135 -13.58 10.64 3.20
N ASP A 136 -13.70 9.94 4.33
CA ASP A 136 -14.43 10.42 5.51
C ASP A 136 -13.51 11.34 6.34
N ALA A 137 -13.69 12.64 6.16
CA ALA A 137 -12.85 13.66 6.80
C ALA A 137 -12.95 13.58 8.33
N ASN A 138 -11.80 13.35 8.98
CA ASN A 138 -11.68 13.17 10.44
C ASN A 138 -12.53 12.01 11.00
N GLY A 139 -12.97 11.06 10.18
CA GLY A 139 -13.84 9.98 10.60
C GLY A 139 -15.22 10.45 11.08
N ALA A 140 -15.72 11.57 10.55
CA ALA A 140 -16.92 12.21 11.06
C ALA A 140 -18.17 11.36 10.82
N LEU A 141 -18.28 10.70 9.66
CA LEU A 141 -19.37 9.79 9.36
C LEU A 141 -19.25 8.51 10.20
N ALA A 142 -18.07 7.88 10.24
CA ALA A 142 -17.84 6.69 11.04
C ALA A 142 -18.18 6.91 12.53
N ARG A 143 -17.80 8.07 13.07
CA ARG A 143 -18.06 8.42 14.48
C ARG A 143 -19.56 8.59 14.78
N SER A 144 -20.37 8.94 13.80
CA SER A 144 -21.81 9.07 13.95
C SER A 144 -22.57 7.76 13.79
N GLY A 145 -21.90 6.71 13.36
CA GLY A 145 -22.47 5.38 13.15
C GLY A 145 -22.34 4.47 14.36
N VAL A 146 -22.96 3.30 14.25
CA VAL A 146 -22.92 2.22 15.24
C VAL A 146 -22.34 0.98 14.58
N VAL A 147 -21.55 0.21 15.32
CA VAL A 147 -21.00 -1.07 14.85
C VAL A 147 -22.12 -2.08 14.67
N ASP A 148 -22.20 -2.68 13.48
CA ASP A 148 -23.07 -3.84 13.22
C ASP A 148 -22.27 -5.13 13.47
N PRO A 149 -22.69 -5.96 14.45
CA PRO A 149 -21.97 -7.18 14.82
C PRO A 149 -21.90 -8.20 13.69
N SER A 150 -22.96 -8.32 12.88
CA SER A 150 -23.00 -9.31 11.80
C SER A 150 -22.09 -8.92 10.65
N PHE A 151 -21.99 -7.63 10.35
CA PHE A 151 -21.07 -7.12 9.35
C PHE A 151 -19.62 -7.24 9.84
N LEU A 152 -19.36 -6.91 11.10
CA LEU A 152 -18.03 -7.06 11.70
C LEU A 152 -17.55 -8.52 11.67
N ASP A 153 -18.41 -9.46 12.06
CA ASP A 153 -18.11 -10.90 12.02
C ASP A 153 -17.86 -11.39 10.59
N ALA A 154 -18.65 -10.94 9.63
CA ALA A 154 -18.44 -11.29 8.22
C ALA A 154 -17.10 -10.82 7.66
N LEU A 155 -16.60 -9.66 8.11
CA LEU A 155 -15.27 -9.18 7.74
C LEU A 155 -14.17 -9.95 8.46
N ASN A 156 -14.30 -10.17 9.77
CA ASN A 156 -13.29 -10.83 10.60
C ASN A 156 -13.12 -12.32 10.26
N THR A 157 -14.12 -12.96 9.67
CA THR A 157 -14.08 -14.38 9.27
C THR A 157 -13.57 -14.60 7.84
N LEU A 158 -13.16 -13.54 7.12
CA LEU A 158 -12.53 -13.70 5.82
C LEU A 158 -11.27 -14.58 5.91
N PRO A 159 -11.01 -15.45 4.90
CA PRO A 159 -9.94 -16.45 4.95
C PRO A 159 -8.56 -15.91 5.29
N TYR A 160 -8.24 -14.70 4.86
CA TYR A 160 -6.96 -14.05 5.16
C TYR A 160 -6.67 -13.97 6.66
N TYR A 161 -7.67 -13.62 7.47
CA TYR A 161 -7.53 -13.44 8.92
C TYR A 161 -7.46 -14.77 9.70
N GLN A 162 -7.66 -15.88 9.01
CA GLN A 162 -7.56 -17.23 9.58
C GLN A 162 -6.23 -17.91 9.24
N GLY A 163 -5.40 -17.29 8.41
CA GLY A 163 -4.13 -17.81 7.92
C GLY A 163 -2.90 -17.20 8.57
N GLU A 164 -1.74 -17.60 8.08
CA GLU A 164 -0.47 -16.96 8.44
C GLU A 164 -0.36 -15.57 7.81
N PRO A 165 0.23 -14.60 8.54
CA PRO A 165 0.41 -13.24 8.02
C PRO A 165 1.22 -13.23 6.71
N SER A 166 0.72 -12.53 5.71
CA SER A 166 1.33 -12.44 4.38
C SER A 166 1.13 -11.05 3.76
N SER A 167 1.50 -10.88 2.50
CA SER A 167 1.19 -9.68 1.74
C SER A 167 -0.18 -9.79 1.06
N LEU A 168 -0.89 -8.67 0.95
CA LEU A 168 -2.19 -8.55 0.29
C LEU A 168 -2.07 -7.76 -1.02
N GLY A 169 -2.84 -8.18 -2.01
CA GLY A 169 -3.02 -7.44 -3.26
C GLY A 169 -4.41 -6.81 -3.35
N ALA A 170 -4.56 -5.83 -4.23
CA ALA A 170 -5.86 -5.23 -4.53
C ALA A 170 -6.85 -6.25 -5.09
N GLU A 171 -6.35 -7.29 -5.75
CA GLU A 171 -7.12 -8.40 -6.31
C GLU A 171 -7.96 -9.08 -5.23
N TRP A 172 -7.35 -9.38 -4.06
CA TRP A 172 -8.05 -9.99 -2.93
C TRP A 172 -9.14 -9.07 -2.37
N VAL A 173 -8.88 -7.78 -2.31
CA VAL A 173 -9.90 -6.81 -1.86
C VAL A 173 -11.12 -6.84 -2.79
N LEU A 174 -10.87 -6.88 -4.11
CA LEU A 174 -11.93 -6.88 -5.12
C LEU A 174 -12.70 -8.22 -5.17
N SER A 175 -12.03 -9.35 -4.94
CA SER A 175 -12.66 -10.68 -5.03
C SER A 175 -13.36 -11.12 -3.75
N GLU A 176 -12.90 -10.69 -2.58
CA GLU A 176 -13.38 -11.19 -1.29
C GLU A 176 -14.04 -10.09 -0.44
N VAL A 177 -13.34 -8.97 -0.24
CA VAL A 177 -13.78 -7.96 0.74
C VAL A 177 -14.96 -7.15 0.20
N ILE A 178 -14.84 -6.61 -1.01
CA ILE A 178 -15.91 -5.80 -1.61
C ILE A 178 -17.21 -6.59 -1.79
N PRO A 179 -17.22 -7.87 -2.30
CA PRO A 179 -18.42 -8.66 -2.34
C PRO A 179 -19.02 -8.96 -0.95
N THR A 180 -18.19 -9.11 0.07
CA THR A 180 -18.67 -9.27 1.45
C THR A 180 -19.33 -8.00 1.95
N MET A 181 -18.71 -6.81 1.76
CA MET A 181 -19.30 -5.53 2.11
C MET A 181 -20.62 -5.25 1.37
N ALA A 182 -20.72 -5.70 0.11
CA ALA A 182 -21.91 -5.49 -0.71
C ALA A 182 -23.18 -6.19 -0.14
N LYS A 183 -23.01 -7.22 0.67
CA LYS A 183 -24.12 -7.90 1.36
C LYS A 183 -24.79 -7.02 2.43
N PHE A 184 -24.12 -5.95 2.87
CA PHE A 184 -24.54 -5.08 3.96
C PHE A 184 -24.90 -3.65 3.49
N THR A 185 -25.21 -3.47 2.21
CA THR A 185 -25.61 -2.17 1.65
C THR A 185 -26.95 -1.64 2.19
N PHE A 186 -27.74 -2.49 2.84
CA PHE A 186 -28.96 -2.10 3.53
C PHE A 186 -28.70 -1.31 4.83
N LEU A 187 -27.49 -1.41 5.40
CA LEU A 187 -27.09 -0.62 6.56
C LEU A 187 -26.79 0.84 6.17
N PRO A 188 -27.07 1.80 7.05
CA PRO A 188 -26.67 3.18 6.85
C PRO A 188 -25.16 3.32 6.62
N LEU A 189 -24.73 4.21 5.73
CA LEU A 189 -23.32 4.40 5.44
C LEU A 189 -22.47 4.72 6.70
N PRO A 190 -22.92 5.56 7.66
CA PRO A 190 -22.19 5.77 8.91
C PRO A 190 -21.92 4.47 9.68
N ASP A 191 -22.90 3.56 9.76
CA ASP A 191 -22.75 2.30 10.49
C ASP A 191 -21.76 1.37 9.78
N ARG A 192 -21.79 1.33 8.44
CA ARG A 192 -20.79 0.59 7.66
C ARG A 192 -19.38 1.15 7.85
N LEU A 193 -19.21 2.47 7.81
CA LEU A 193 -17.93 3.13 8.07
C LEU A 193 -17.44 2.87 9.50
N CYS A 194 -18.34 2.95 10.48
CA CYS A 194 -18.04 2.63 11.88
C CYS A 194 -17.57 1.18 12.02
N THR A 195 -18.30 0.23 11.44
CA THR A 195 -18.00 -1.19 11.50
C THR A 195 -16.66 -1.52 10.83
N VAL A 196 -16.41 -0.98 9.62
CA VAL A 196 -15.12 -1.15 8.93
C VAL A 196 -13.96 -0.54 9.74
N SER A 197 -14.17 0.62 10.36
CA SER A 197 -13.15 1.22 11.24
C SER A 197 -12.81 0.33 12.43
N HIS A 198 -13.81 -0.31 13.02
CA HIS A 198 -13.62 -1.28 14.09
C HIS A 198 -12.89 -2.55 13.62
N HIS A 199 -13.26 -3.07 12.44
CA HIS A 199 -12.57 -4.20 11.83
C HIS A 199 -11.08 -3.92 11.61
N ILE A 200 -10.72 -2.73 11.13
CA ILE A 200 -9.33 -2.33 10.90
C ILE A 200 -8.55 -2.22 12.22
N ALA A 201 -9.22 -1.91 13.33
CA ALA A 201 -8.59 -1.68 14.63
C ALA A 201 -8.43 -2.95 15.49
N GLN A 202 -8.98 -4.08 15.10
CA GLN A 202 -8.87 -5.38 15.78
C GLN A 202 -7.66 -6.19 15.30
#